data_6699543f6a5d6d160fd0004fff9c6d3c
#
_entry.id   6699543f6a5d6d160fd0004fff9c6d3c
#
_cell.length_a   1.000
_cell.length_b   1.000
_cell.length_c   1.000
_cell.angle_alpha   90.00
_cell.angle_beta   90.00
_cell.angle_gamma   90.00
#
_symmetry.space_group_name_H-M   'P 1'
#
loop_
_entity.id
_entity.type
_entity.pdbx_description
1 polymer ?
#
loop_
_entity_poly.entity_id
_entity_poly.type
_entity_poly.pdbx_seq_one_letter_code
_entity_poly.pdbx_strand_id
1 'polypeptide(L)'
;IPFGHDSYIIEFNVTKNANGIVFNSLKEANASVDGDLPLIVGVKRVGEKSVVPDGDFVLMPNDTIAVATNGLSSFNRILNIFGHEATDFPISPKVAIIGANRIGQMIAENWLMNGAKVTVIERDLQLANEFSATDIGSNPNLEVIHGDHLDRDILTEVGIPEHHIAIAALQSDHDSIAAALLASDMGVNRTGLLLYDADLVKVTQRMGITFAVDRKRVAVDNILAHIHTKAAGAYAVLSNVPNIVGISMRVDSAHKFSNMRISDAGFSEWMRIAFIQRRTVDGTWENLRPAPEKLLLPEDNLIIFTSPDKVAELERKFKV
;
A
#
# COMPACT_ATOMS: atom_id res chain seq x y z
N ILE A 1 -0.25 -2.36 -1.06
CA ILE A 1 0.51 -3.61 -0.83
C ILE A 1 0.04 -4.63 -1.85
N PRO A 2 0.90 -5.08 -2.78
CA PRO A 2 0.55 -6.13 -3.74
C PRO A 2 0.55 -7.52 -3.06
N PHE A 3 -0.42 -8.36 -3.45
CA PHE A 3 -0.49 -9.78 -3.05
C PHE A 3 -0.36 -10.74 -4.24
N GLY A 4 0.30 -10.30 -5.32
CA GLY A 4 0.41 -11.04 -6.58
C GLY A 4 -0.89 -11.08 -7.38
N HIS A 5 -0.80 -11.54 -8.63
CA HIS A 5 -1.96 -11.76 -9.49
C HIS A 5 -2.98 -10.61 -9.52
N ASP A 6 -2.50 -9.37 -9.62
CA ASP A 6 -3.32 -8.15 -9.68
C ASP A 6 -4.23 -7.90 -8.45
N SER A 7 -3.83 -8.44 -7.29
CA SER A 7 -4.50 -8.22 -6.00
C SER A 7 -3.74 -7.19 -5.17
N TYR A 8 -4.44 -6.21 -4.62
CA TYR A 8 -3.85 -5.12 -3.84
C TYR A 8 -4.62 -4.90 -2.55
N ILE A 9 -3.90 -4.48 -1.52
CA ILE A 9 -4.47 -3.86 -0.32
C ILE A 9 -4.07 -2.41 -0.30
N ILE A 10 -5.06 -1.55 -0.18
CA ILE A 10 -4.88 -0.11 -0.02
C ILE A 10 -5.32 0.30 1.38
N GLU A 11 -4.55 1.20 1.99
CA GLU A 11 -4.78 1.67 3.36
C GLU A 11 -4.98 3.18 3.33
N PHE A 12 -6.07 3.66 3.89
CA PHE A 12 -6.38 5.10 3.96
C PHE A 12 -7.39 5.38 5.08
N ASN A 13 -7.60 6.66 5.41
CA ASN A 13 -8.55 7.07 6.41
C ASN A 13 -9.95 7.26 5.81
N VAL A 14 -10.98 6.89 6.54
CA VAL A 14 -12.37 7.21 6.18
C VAL A 14 -12.62 8.68 6.50
N THR A 15 -13.10 9.45 5.54
CA THR A 15 -13.41 10.87 5.77
C THR A 15 -14.84 11.07 6.32
N LYS A 16 -15.10 12.22 6.90
CA LYS A 16 -16.46 12.60 7.30
C LYS A 16 -17.45 12.69 6.14
N ASN A 17 -16.94 12.82 4.91
CA ASN A 17 -17.74 12.95 3.69
C ASN A 17 -18.13 11.59 3.08
N ALA A 18 -17.77 10.47 3.71
CA ALA A 18 -18.19 9.13 3.31
C ALA A 18 -19.67 8.89 3.65
N ASN A 19 -20.55 9.54 2.89
CA ASN A 19 -21.99 9.51 3.11
C ASN A 19 -22.54 8.10 2.92
N GLY A 20 -23.41 7.66 3.85
CA GLY A 20 -23.94 6.29 3.85
C GLY A 20 -22.98 5.22 4.35
N ILE A 21 -21.73 5.59 4.66
CA ILE A 21 -20.69 4.68 5.15
C ILE A 21 -20.43 4.92 6.64
N VAL A 22 -20.08 6.17 7.02
CA VAL A 22 -19.81 6.51 8.43
C VAL A 22 -21.10 6.47 9.25
N PHE A 23 -20.97 6.03 10.50
CA PHE A 23 -22.07 5.83 11.46
C PHE A 23 -23.05 4.71 11.11
N ASN A 24 -22.78 3.94 10.04
CA ASN A 24 -23.53 2.77 9.65
C ASN A 24 -22.70 1.50 9.83
N SER A 25 -23.36 0.36 10.06
CA SER A 25 -22.69 -0.94 10.00
C SER A 25 -22.26 -1.25 8.56
N LEU A 26 -21.25 -2.13 8.40
CA LEU A 26 -20.81 -2.52 7.05
C LEU A 26 -21.92 -3.17 6.21
N LYS A 27 -22.88 -3.83 6.86
CA LYS A 27 -24.09 -4.38 6.18
C LYS A 27 -24.97 -3.27 5.63
N GLU A 28 -25.26 -2.24 6.43
CA GLU A 28 -26.05 -1.07 6.02
C GLU A 28 -25.31 -0.24 4.97
N ALA A 29 -23.99 -0.02 5.17
CA ALA A 29 -23.16 0.67 4.21
C ALA A 29 -23.14 -0.04 2.85
N ASN A 30 -23.08 -1.38 2.83
CA ASN A 30 -23.15 -2.14 1.58
C ASN A 30 -24.47 -1.96 0.83
N ALA A 31 -25.58 -1.76 1.54
CA ALA A 31 -26.89 -1.51 0.93
C ALA A 31 -27.02 -0.07 0.39
N SER A 32 -26.22 0.86 0.87
CA SER A 32 -26.25 2.30 0.48
C SER A 32 -25.33 2.65 -0.68
N VAL A 33 -24.43 1.74 -1.08
CA VAL A 33 -23.45 1.95 -2.15
C VAL A 33 -23.97 1.39 -3.47
N ASP A 34 -23.77 2.12 -4.56
CA ASP A 34 -24.01 1.59 -5.90
C ASP A 34 -22.98 0.49 -6.23
N GLY A 35 -23.48 -0.72 -6.37
CA GLY A 35 -22.67 -1.94 -6.43
C GLY A 35 -22.20 -2.41 -5.04
N ASP A 36 -21.28 -3.34 -5.01
CA ASP A 36 -20.77 -3.90 -3.75
C ASP A 36 -19.83 -2.95 -3.02
N LEU A 37 -19.97 -2.88 -1.69
CA LEU A 37 -18.99 -2.24 -0.84
C LEU A 37 -17.64 -2.97 -0.99
N PRO A 38 -16.52 -2.26 -1.19
CA PRO A 38 -15.20 -2.86 -1.21
C PRO A 38 -14.92 -3.66 0.08
N LEU A 39 -14.25 -4.79 -0.04
CA LEU A 39 -13.99 -5.66 1.11
C LEU A 39 -12.96 -5.04 2.04
N ILE A 40 -13.38 -4.68 3.25
CA ILE A 40 -12.52 -4.16 4.30
C ILE A 40 -11.94 -5.34 5.08
N VAL A 41 -10.60 -5.42 5.12
CA VAL A 41 -9.86 -6.53 5.75
C VAL A 41 -9.24 -6.14 7.09
N GLY A 42 -9.24 -4.86 7.42
CA GLY A 42 -8.75 -4.37 8.70
C GLY A 42 -9.21 -2.94 8.96
N VAL A 43 -9.43 -2.61 10.22
CA VAL A 43 -9.78 -1.27 10.70
C VAL A 43 -8.94 -0.91 11.91
N LYS A 44 -8.46 0.32 11.94
CA LYS A 44 -7.76 0.93 13.08
C LYS A 44 -8.44 2.22 13.48
N ARG A 45 -8.97 2.26 14.69
CA ARG A 45 -9.48 3.47 15.34
C ARG A 45 -8.45 4.03 16.31
N VAL A 46 -8.35 5.35 16.37
CA VAL A 46 -7.43 6.02 17.31
C VAL A 46 -7.76 5.62 18.75
N GLY A 47 -6.75 5.18 19.49
CA GLY A 47 -6.91 4.71 20.87
C GLY A 47 -7.35 3.25 21.04
N GLU A 48 -7.77 2.57 19.97
CA GLU A 48 -8.21 1.17 20.01
C GLU A 48 -7.21 0.23 19.32
N LYS A 49 -7.34 -1.08 19.54
CA LYS A 49 -6.59 -2.10 18.77
C LYS A 49 -7.20 -2.22 17.37
N SER A 50 -6.36 -2.57 16.41
CA SER A 50 -6.85 -2.91 15.07
C SER A 50 -7.67 -4.20 15.11
N VAL A 51 -8.71 -4.26 14.30
CA VAL A 51 -9.61 -5.41 14.21
C VAL A 51 -9.84 -5.80 12.75
N VAL A 52 -10.13 -7.08 12.52
CA VAL A 52 -10.73 -7.57 11.28
C VAL A 52 -12.24 -7.37 11.44
N PRO A 53 -12.88 -6.45 10.68
CA PRO A 53 -14.27 -6.09 10.93
C PRO A 53 -15.23 -7.19 10.43
N ASP A 54 -16.33 -7.36 11.12
CA ASP A 54 -17.49 -8.13 10.66
C ASP A 54 -18.54 -7.22 10.00
N GLY A 55 -19.68 -7.78 9.62
CA GLY A 55 -20.75 -7.02 8.96
C GLY A 55 -21.47 -6.02 9.87
N ASP A 56 -21.40 -6.20 11.19
CA ASP A 56 -22.06 -5.33 12.18
C ASP A 56 -21.12 -4.23 12.67
N PHE A 57 -19.86 -4.23 12.23
CA PHE A 57 -18.89 -3.20 12.57
C PHE A 57 -19.33 -1.83 12.01
N VAL A 58 -19.36 -0.82 12.87
CA VAL A 58 -19.72 0.56 12.51
C VAL A 58 -18.47 1.39 12.23
N LEU A 59 -18.35 1.90 11.00
CA LEU A 59 -17.26 2.81 10.62
C LEU A 59 -17.50 4.22 11.13
N MET A 60 -16.40 4.84 11.57
CA MET A 60 -16.40 6.21 12.07
C MET A 60 -15.47 7.09 11.23
N PRO A 61 -15.70 8.41 11.16
CA PRO A 61 -14.75 9.33 10.56
C PRO A 61 -13.37 9.20 11.20
N ASN A 62 -12.32 9.25 10.39
CA ASN A 62 -10.91 9.07 10.76
C ASN A 62 -10.50 7.63 11.16
N ASP A 63 -11.39 6.64 11.03
CA ASP A 63 -10.93 5.26 11.06
C ASP A 63 -9.96 5.04 9.89
N THR A 64 -8.82 4.41 10.15
CA THR A 64 -7.92 3.92 9.10
C THR A 64 -8.37 2.52 8.68
N ILE A 65 -8.64 2.33 7.42
CA ILE A 65 -9.10 1.06 6.87
C ILE A 65 -8.08 0.47 5.89
N ALA A 66 -8.05 -0.85 5.83
CA ALA A 66 -7.36 -1.62 4.80
C ALA A 66 -8.40 -2.29 3.91
N VAL A 67 -8.33 -2.03 2.62
CA VAL A 67 -9.34 -2.45 1.63
C VAL A 67 -8.69 -3.33 0.57
N ALA A 68 -9.32 -4.47 0.29
CA ALA A 68 -8.91 -5.39 -0.76
C ALA A 68 -9.49 -4.96 -2.12
N THR A 69 -8.66 -4.92 -3.16
CA THR A 69 -9.08 -4.57 -4.53
C THR A 69 -8.36 -5.41 -5.57
N ASN A 70 -9.06 -5.71 -6.66
CA ASN A 70 -8.52 -6.33 -7.86
C ASN A 70 -8.18 -5.22 -8.86
N GLY A 71 -6.91 -5.13 -9.23
CA GLY A 71 -6.40 -4.09 -10.09
C GLY A 71 -6.44 -2.69 -9.49
N LEU A 72 -5.82 -1.76 -10.17
CA LEU A 72 -5.82 -0.34 -9.79
C LEU A 72 -6.99 0.45 -10.39
N SER A 73 -7.71 -0.12 -11.36
CA SER A 73 -8.85 0.53 -12.03
C SER A 73 -10.00 0.89 -11.07
N SER A 74 -10.17 0.13 -10.00
CA SER A 74 -11.19 0.39 -8.97
C SER A 74 -10.77 1.44 -7.93
N PHE A 75 -9.52 1.92 -7.97
CA PHE A 75 -8.94 2.76 -6.93
C PHE A 75 -9.74 4.06 -6.69
N ASN A 76 -10.03 4.81 -7.74
CA ASN A 76 -10.78 6.06 -7.62
C ASN A 76 -12.21 5.84 -7.11
N ARG A 77 -12.88 4.75 -7.56
CA ARG A 77 -14.20 4.38 -7.03
C ARG A 77 -14.13 4.10 -5.53
N ILE A 78 -13.12 3.35 -5.09
CA ILE A 78 -12.92 3.03 -3.66
C ILE A 78 -12.72 4.32 -2.86
N LEU A 79 -11.81 5.19 -3.30
CA LEU A 79 -11.58 6.47 -2.62
C LEU A 79 -12.85 7.32 -2.51
N ASN A 80 -13.63 7.42 -3.59
CA ASN A 80 -14.89 8.18 -3.60
C ASN A 80 -15.92 7.63 -2.60
N ILE A 81 -16.08 6.30 -2.52
CA ILE A 81 -16.97 5.65 -1.54
C ILE A 81 -16.63 6.08 -0.12
N PHE A 82 -15.35 6.18 0.21
CA PHE A 82 -14.89 6.56 1.55
C PHE A 82 -14.66 8.06 1.72
N GLY A 83 -15.22 8.87 0.81
CA GLY A 83 -15.31 10.33 0.93
C GLY A 83 -14.05 11.09 0.50
N HIS A 84 -13.14 10.46 -0.25
CA HIS A 84 -12.01 11.13 -0.86
C HIS A 84 -12.38 11.62 -2.26
N GLU A 85 -11.85 12.76 -2.64
CA GLU A 85 -11.91 13.22 -4.03
C GLU A 85 -10.96 12.38 -4.88
N ALA A 86 -11.45 11.89 -6.02
CA ALA A 86 -10.60 11.24 -7.00
C ALA A 86 -9.62 12.28 -7.56
N THR A 87 -8.35 12.04 -7.40
CA THR A 87 -7.33 12.85 -8.05
C THR A 87 -6.87 12.14 -9.31
N ASP A 88 -7.09 12.76 -10.46
CA ASP A 88 -6.51 12.30 -11.71
C ASP A 88 -4.99 12.38 -11.59
N PHE A 89 -4.36 11.22 -11.53
CA PHE A 89 -2.92 11.12 -11.56
C PHE A 89 -2.49 10.93 -13.01
N PRO A 90 -1.59 11.77 -13.57
CA PRO A 90 -1.20 11.66 -14.97
C PRO A 90 -0.61 10.29 -15.30
N ILE A 91 -0.86 9.79 -16.51
CA ILE A 91 -0.28 8.53 -17.02
C ILE A 91 1.26 8.62 -17.05
N SER A 92 1.81 9.80 -17.33
CA SER A 92 3.25 10.08 -17.28
C SER A 92 3.52 11.21 -16.29
N PRO A 93 3.59 10.90 -14.97
CA PRO A 93 3.79 11.93 -13.96
C PRO A 93 5.21 12.49 -13.98
N LYS A 94 5.35 13.77 -13.63
CA LYS A 94 6.64 14.36 -13.27
C LYS A 94 6.93 14.05 -11.81
N VAL A 95 8.05 13.41 -11.51
CA VAL A 95 8.46 12.98 -10.17
C VAL A 95 9.82 13.57 -9.84
N ALA A 96 9.88 14.34 -8.76
CA ALA A 96 11.14 14.82 -8.20
C ALA A 96 11.63 13.84 -7.12
N ILE A 97 12.90 13.47 -7.18
CA ILE A 97 13.56 12.66 -6.17
C ILE A 97 14.71 13.47 -5.59
N ILE A 98 14.70 13.67 -4.30
CA ILE A 98 15.71 14.43 -3.60
C ILE A 98 16.65 13.44 -2.92
N GLY A 99 17.86 13.32 -3.48
CA GLY A 99 18.91 12.38 -3.09
C GLY A 99 19.18 11.29 -4.14
N ALA A 100 20.42 11.21 -4.61
CA ALA A 100 20.90 10.22 -5.59
C ALA A 100 21.59 9.00 -4.93
N ASN A 101 21.37 8.78 -3.63
CA ASN A 101 21.86 7.56 -2.99
C ASN A 101 21.18 6.30 -3.56
N ARG A 102 21.65 5.12 -3.18
CA ARG A 102 21.14 3.85 -3.72
C ARG A 102 19.61 3.73 -3.69
N ILE A 103 18.97 4.24 -2.64
CA ILE A 103 17.50 4.16 -2.53
C ILE A 103 16.84 5.16 -3.49
N GLY A 104 17.36 6.39 -3.58
CA GLY A 104 16.88 7.38 -4.56
C GLY A 104 16.98 6.87 -5.99
N GLN A 105 18.09 6.21 -6.34
CA GLN A 105 18.30 5.56 -7.64
C GLN A 105 17.23 4.48 -7.91
N MET A 106 16.98 3.59 -6.94
CA MET A 106 15.96 2.53 -7.07
C MET A 106 14.53 3.11 -7.22
N ILE A 107 14.23 4.19 -6.53
CA ILE A 107 12.95 4.90 -6.66
C ILE A 107 12.83 5.50 -8.07
N ALA A 108 13.89 6.15 -8.56
CA ALA A 108 13.94 6.72 -9.90
C ALA A 108 13.72 5.65 -10.97
N GLU A 109 14.45 4.54 -10.87
CA GLU A 109 14.32 3.39 -11.79
C GLU A 109 12.88 2.87 -11.84
N ASN A 110 12.26 2.68 -10.69
CA ASN A 110 10.86 2.20 -10.62
C ASN A 110 9.88 3.16 -11.29
N TRP A 111 10.00 4.46 -11.04
CA TRP A 111 9.16 5.46 -11.68
C TRP A 111 9.38 5.54 -13.19
N LEU A 112 10.62 5.47 -13.66
CA LEU A 112 10.95 5.45 -15.08
C LEU A 112 10.35 4.23 -15.80
N MET A 113 10.45 3.04 -15.19
CA MET A 113 9.84 1.82 -15.72
C MET A 113 8.32 1.92 -15.85
N ASN A 114 7.68 2.76 -15.03
CA ASN A 114 6.24 3.05 -15.08
C ASN A 114 5.89 4.28 -15.92
N GLY A 115 6.81 4.77 -16.76
CA GLY A 115 6.56 5.84 -17.74
C GLY A 115 6.57 7.25 -17.18
N ALA A 116 7.08 7.46 -15.96
CA ALA A 116 7.24 8.79 -15.39
C ALA A 116 8.41 9.57 -16.02
N LYS A 117 8.34 10.89 -15.91
CA LYS A 117 9.51 11.78 -16.07
C LYS A 117 10.09 12.05 -14.69
N VAL A 118 11.39 11.78 -14.52
CA VAL A 118 12.04 11.85 -13.21
C VAL A 118 13.14 12.91 -13.22
N THR A 119 13.11 13.78 -12.22
CA THR A 119 14.18 14.74 -11.93
C THR A 119 14.81 14.36 -10.59
N VAL A 120 16.10 14.09 -10.57
CA VAL A 120 16.84 13.78 -9.34
C VAL A 120 17.72 14.96 -8.96
N ILE A 121 17.65 15.41 -7.72
CA ILE A 121 18.45 16.50 -7.19
C ILE A 121 19.42 15.94 -6.13
N GLU A 122 20.70 16.18 -6.34
CA GLU A 122 21.75 15.69 -5.44
C GLU A 122 22.77 16.79 -5.15
N ARG A 123 23.06 16.99 -3.87
CA ARG A 123 24.03 18.00 -3.41
C ARG A 123 25.47 17.56 -3.60
N ASP A 124 25.73 16.26 -3.54
CA ASP A 124 27.05 15.70 -3.77
C ASP A 124 27.30 15.52 -5.28
N LEU A 125 28.25 16.28 -5.82
CA LEU A 125 28.61 16.25 -7.24
C LEU A 125 29.08 14.85 -7.68
N GLN A 126 29.78 14.12 -6.81
CA GLN A 126 30.28 12.80 -7.16
C GLN A 126 29.11 11.82 -7.31
N LEU A 127 28.17 11.80 -6.35
CA LEU A 127 26.97 10.96 -6.42
C LEU A 127 26.10 11.30 -7.62
N ALA A 128 25.94 12.59 -7.94
CA ALA A 128 25.17 13.02 -9.12
C ALA A 128 25.83 12.50 -10.41
N ASN A 129 27.13 12.62 -10.54
CA ASN A 129 27.89 12.13 -11.69
C ASN A 129 27.87 10.59 -11.77
N GLU A 130 28.06 9.89 -10.66
CA GLU A 130 27.99 8.43 -10.60
C GLU A 130 26.63 7.92 -11.08
N PHE A 131 25.53 8.55 -10.65
CA PHE A 131 24.19 8.16 -11.11
C PHE A 131 23.99 8.47 -12.59
N SER A 132 24.40 9.65 -13.06
CA SER A 132 24.29 10.02 -14.48
C SER A 132 25.09 9.07 -15.40
N ALA A 133 26.15 8.46 -14.90
CA ALA A 133 26.99 7.52 -15.65
C ALA A 133 26.44 6.07 -15.69
N THR A 134 25.35 5.79 -15.00
CA THR A 134 24.70 4.46 -15.03
C THR A 134 23.89 4.27 -16.32
N ASP A 135 23.52 3.02 -16.64
CA ASP A 135 22.65 2.70 -17.76
C ASP A 135 21.31 3.46 -17.66
N ILE A 136 20.78 3.61 -16.44
CA ILE A 136 19.55 4.36 -16.16
C ILE A 136 19.78 5.87 -16.39
N GLY A 137 20.97 6.36 -16.09
CA GLY A 137 21.36 7.76 -16.33
C GLY A 137 21.19 8.21 -17.79
N SER A 138 21.25 7.26 -18.73
CA SER A 138 21.04 7.52 -20.16
C SER A 138 19.56 7.56 -20.58
N ASN A 139 18.61 7.38 -19.66
CA ASN A 139 17.18 7.40 -19.97
C ASN A 139 16.72 8.82 -20.32
N PRO A 140 16.09 9.06 -21.48
CA PRO A 140 15.66 10.39 -21.90
C PRO A 140 14.59 11.04 -20.99
N ASN A 141 13.95 10.26 -20.13
CA ASN A 141 12.99 10.73 -19.14
C ASN A 141 13.62 10.96 -17.76
N LEU A 142 14.94 10.83 -17.62
CA LEU A 142 15.68 11.10 -16.37
C LEU A 142 16.55 12.34 -16.55
N GLU A 143 16.44 13.23 -15.60
CA GLU A 143 17.34 14.37 -15.42
C GLU A 143 17.99 14.27 -14.03
N VAL A 144 19.32 14.33 -13.97
CA VAL A 144 20.08 14.34 -12.72
C VAL A 144 20.75 15.69 -12.57
N ILE A 145 20.43 16.40 -11.51
CA ILE A 145 20.87 17.76 -11.26
C ILE A 145 21.73 17.80 -10.01
N HIS A 146 22.91 18.39 -10.15
CA HIS A 146 23.76 18.75 -9.01
C HIS A 146 23.27 20.08 -8.44
N GLY A 147 22.78 20.09 -7.19
CA GLY A 147 22.31 21.29 -6.52
C GLY A 147 21.91 21.06 -5.08
N ASP A 148 21.87 22.13 -4.31
CA ASP A 148 21.40 22.07 -2.93
C ASP A 148 19.87 21.92 -2.91
N HIS A 149 19.40 20.82 -2.34
CA HIS A 149 17.99 20.49 -2.24
C HIS A 149 17.21 21.37 -1.23
N LEU A 150 17.87 22.29 -0.54
CA LEU A 150 17.24 23.29 0.32
C LEU A 150 17.33 24.71 -0.27
N ASP A 151 17.97 24.85 -1.42
CA ASP A 151 18.04 26.13 -2.13
C ASP A 151 16.79 26.31 -3.02
N ARG A 152 15.94 27.25 -2.62
CA ARG A 152 14.68 27.55 -3.31
C ARG A 152 14.87 28.04 -4.76
N ASP A 153 15.95 28.76 -5.02
CA ASP A 153 16.23 29.29 -6.36
C ASP A 153 16.58 28.14 -7.32
N ILE A 154 17.42 27.21 -6.87
CA ILE A 154 17.76 26.00 -7.61
C ILE A 154 16.49 25.16 -7.87
N LEU A 155 15.69 24.93 -6.83
CA LEU A 155 14.46 24.14 -6.94
C LEU A 155 13.44 24.78 -7.89
N THR A 156 13.42 26.11 -7.98
CA THR A 156 12.56 26.85 -8.91
C THR A 156 13.09 26.73 -10.33
N GLU A 157 14.39 26.89 -10.55
CA GLU A 157 15.04 26.75 -11.85
C GLU A 157 14.83 25.35 -12.44
N VAL A 158 14.88 24.33 -11.61
CA VAL A 158 14.61 22.91 -11.96
C VAL A 158 13.11 22.61 -12.17
N GLY A 159 12.24 23.57 -11.87
CA GLY A 159 10.80 23.43 -12.08
C GLY A 159 10.11 22.49 -11.07
N ILE A 160 10.62 22.40 -9.84
CA ILE A 160 9.99 21.57 -8.79
C ILE A 160 8.52 21.84 -8.58
N PRO A 161 8.02 23.11 -8.61
CA PRO A 161 6.60 23.40 -8.51
C PRO A 161 5.70 22.71 -9.54
N GLU A 162 6.25 22.30 -10.67
CA GLU A 162 5.50 21.61 -11.74
C GLU A 162 5.44 20.08 -11.56
N HIS A 163 6.12 19.54 -10.54
CA HIS A 163 6.14 18.11 -10.29
C HIS A 163 4.86 17.68 -9.56
N HIS A 164 4.37 16.50 -9.91
CA HIS A 164 3.17 15.91 -9.28
C HIS A 164 3.48 15.28 -7.94
N ILE A 165 4.73 14.77 -7.80
CA ILE A 165 5.24 14.16 -6.58
C ILE A 165 6.68 14.64 -6.35
N ALA A 166 7.04 14.86 -5.07
CA ALA A 166 8.42 14.98 -4.62
C ALA A 166 8.70 13.97 -3.52
N ILE A 167 9.81 13.24 -3.62
CA ILE A 167 10.21 12.19 -2.67
C ILE A 167 11.59 12.50 -2.13
N ALA A 168 11.70 12.77 -0.82
CA ALA A 168 12.99 12.95 -0.16
C ALA A 168 13.53 11.60 0.33
N ALA A 169 14.67 11.20 -0.23
CA ALA A 169 15.36 9.94 0.06
C ALA A 169 16.80 10.20 0.58
N LEU A 170 16.97 11.16 1.49
CA LEU A 170 18.25 11.56 2.03
C LEU A 170 18.70 10.64 3.18
N GLN A 171 19.97 10.74 3.57
CA GLN A 171 20.50 9.98 4.70
C GLN A 171 20.09 10.56 6.05
N SER A 172 19.89 11.87 6.11
CA SER A 172 19.43 12.60 7.30
C SER A 172 17.91 12.72 7.31
N ASP A 173 17.27 12.30 8.40
CA ASP A 173 15.82 12.48 8.59
C ASP A 173 15.43 13.97 8.61
N HIS A 174 16.28 14.82 9.23
CA HIS A 174 16.02 16.26 9.28
C HIS A 174 16.08 16.90 7.88
N ASP A 175 17.06 16.54 7.07
CA ASP A 175 17.17 17.06 5.70
C ASP A 175 16.03 16.54 4.83
N SER A 176 15.64 15.26 5.00
CA SER A 176 14.47 14.68 4.30
C SER A 176 13.19 15.42 4.64
N ILE A 177 12.97 15.75 5.93
CA ILE A 177 11.81 16.51 6.38
C ILE A 177 11.83 17.91 5.80
N ALA A 178 12.96 18.61 5.91
CA ALA A 178 13.11 19.98 5.40
C ALA A 178 12.86 20.05 3.89
N ALA A 179 13.47 19.13 3.13
CA ALA A 179 13.32 19.07 1.67
C ALA A 179 11.89 18.75 1.24
N ALA A 180 11.22 17.80 1.90
CA ALA A 180 9.83 17.47 1.61
C ALA A 180 8.86 18.61 1.95
N LEU A 181 9.08 19.32 3.07
CA LEU A 181 8.29 20.49 3.44
C LEU A 181 8.51 21.65 2.47
N LEU A 182 9.76 21.89 2.05
CA LEU A 182 10.07 22.93 1.06
C LEU A 182 9.39 22.62 -0.28
N ALA A 183 9.45 21.40 -0.77
CA ALA A 183 8.75 20.99 -1.98
C ALA A 183 7.23 21.18 -1.87
N SER A 184 6.64 20.86 -0.71
CA SER A 184 5.22 21.09 -0.42
C SER A 184 4.86 22.57 -0.43
N ASP A 185 5.68 23.42 0.22
CA ASP A 185 5.51 24.88 0.24
C ASP A 185 5.64 25.51 -1.15
N MET A 186 6.44 24.90 -2.04
CA MET A 186 6.58 25.32 -3.42
C MET A 186 5.42 24.87 -4.33
N GLY A 187 4.45 24.12 -3.81
CA GLY A 187 3.23 23.77 -4.54
C GLY A 187 3.18 22.34 -5.08
N VAL A 188 4.14 21.48 -4.74
CA VAL A 188 4.05 20.05 -5.08
C VAL A 188 2.91 19.41 -4.30
N ASN A 189 1.93 18.86 -5.02
CA ASN A 189 0.70 18.34 -4.41
C ASN A 189 0.89 17.11 -3.54
N ARG A 190 1.88 16.28 -3.85
CA ARG A 190 2.17 15.04 -3.11
C ARG A 190 3.64 15.01 -2.74
N THR A 191 3.91 15.04 -1.45
CA THR A 191 5.27 14.93 -0.93
C THR A 191 5.42 13.68 -0.10
N GLY A 192 6.55 13.03 -0.23
CA GLY A 192 6.90 11.83 0.50
C GLY A 192 8.33 11.87 0.99
N LEU A 193 8.60 11.08 2.02
CA LEU A 193 9.95 10.96 2.54
C LEU A 193 10.20 9.60 3.20
N LEU A 194 11.49 9.25 3.29
CA LEU A 194 11.95 8.06 3.98
C LEU A 194 12.66 8.48 5.28
N LEU A 195 12.30 7.82 6.37
CA LEU A 195 12.82 8.08 7.71
C LEU A 195 13.48 6.85 8.33
N TYR A 196 14.49 7.09 9.16
CA TYR A 196 15.08 6.08 10.03
C TYR A 196 14.41 6.05 11.40
N ASP A 197 13.84 7.19 11.85
CA ASP A 197 13.16 7.32 13.13
C ASP A 197 11.65 7.19 12.94
N ALA A 198 11.08 6.09 13.47
CA ALA A 198 9.67 5.79 13.41
C ALA A 198 8.78 6.84 14.10
N ASP A 199 9.29 7.52 15.14
CA ASP A 199 8.51 8.51 15.87
C ASP A 199 8.25 9.76 15.02
N LEU A 200 9.14 10.06 14.08
CA LEU A 200 8.98 11.19 13.16
C LEU A 200 7.91 10.96 12.08
N VAL A 201 7.58 9.70 11.75
CA VAL A 201 6.57 9.38 10.73
C VAL A 201 5.21 10.03 11.02
N LYS A 202 4.74 9.91 12.26
CA LYS A 202 3.45 10.51 12.67
C LYS A 202 3.51 12.04 12.74
N VAL A 203 4.67 12.56 13.09
CA VAL A 203 4.88 14.02 13.17
C VAL A 203 4.83 14.62 11.77
N THR A 204 5.56 14.05 10.83
CA THR A 204 5.61 14.54 9.44
C THR A 204 4.26 14.48 8.73
N GLN A 205 3.46 13.45 8.98
CA GLN A 205 2.08 13.37 8.45
C GLN A 205 1.20 14.54 8.98
N ARG A 206 1.36 14.91 10.27
CA ARG A 206 0.65 16.08 10.82
C ARG A 206 1.13 17.41 10.27
N MET A 207 2.35 17.47 9.75
CA MET A 207 2.92 18.64 9.08
C MET A 207 2.48 18.79 7.61
N GLY A 208 1.61 17.89 7.12
CA GLY A 208 1.08 17.94 5.76
C GLY A 208 1.84 17.12 4.73
N ILE A 209 2.86 16.35 5.14
CA ILE A 209 3.54 15.41 4.24
C ILE A 209 2.58 14.28 3.87
N THR A 210 2.43 14.02 2.59
CA THR A 210 1.44 13.05 2.09
C THR A 210 1.73 11.63 2.55
N PHE A 211 3.01 11.21 2.54
CA PHE A 211 3.42 9.91 3.05
C PHE A 211 4.83 9.93 3.62
N ALA A 212 5.05 9.15 4.67
CA ALA A 212 6.35 8.93 5.27
C ALA A 212 6.56 7.43 5.47
N VAL A 213 7.74 6.95 5.11
CA VAL A 213 8.11 5.53 5.16
C VAL A 213 9.18 5.31 6.22
N ASP A 214 8.88 4.47 7.21
CA ASP A 214 9.85 3.96 8.18
C ASP A 214 10.69 2.84 7.53
N ARG A 215 11.97 3.14 7.25
CA ARG A 215 12.90 2.20 6.60
C ARG A 215 13.13 0.93 7.43
N LYS A 216 13.22 1.07 8.75
CA LYS A 216 13.48 -0.08 9.65
C LYS A 216 12.29 -1.02 9.65
N ARG A 217 11.07 -0.47 9.72
CA ARG A 217 9.85 -1.25 9.69
C ARG A 217 9.70 -2.02 8.39
N VAL A 218 9.92 -1.35 7.24
CA VAL A 218 9.88 -2.02 5.92
C VAL A 218 10.87 -3.18 5.86
N ALA A 219 12.09 -3.02 6.40
CA ALA A 219 13.07 -4.09 6.43
C ALA A 219 12.61 -5.26 7.33
N VAL A 220 12.07 -4.97 8.52
CA VAL A 220 11.54 -6.00 9.43
C VAL A 220 10.36 -6.73 8.80
N ASP A 221 9.41 -5.99 8.20
CA ASP A 221 8.24 -6.57 7.55
C ASP A 221 8.65 -7.50 6.40
N ASN A 222 9.66 -7.12 5.60
CA ASN A 222 10.21 -7.98 4.54
C ASN A 222 10.89 -9.24 5.10
N ILE A 223 11.65 -9.14 6.18
CA ILE A 223 12.27 -10.31 6.83
C ILE A 223 11.20 -11.26 7.35
N LEU A 224 10.18 -10.73 8.04
CA LEU A 224 9.05 -11.52 8.53
C LEU A 224 8.31 -12.20 7.38
N ALA A 225 8.06 -11.47 6.29
CA ALA A 225 7.47 -12.04 5.08
C ALA A 225 8.28 -13.24 4.58
N HIS A 226 9.61 -13.15 4.50
CA HIS A 226 10.46 -14.27 4.06
C HIS A 226 10.46 -15.45 5.02
N ILE A 227 10.40 -15.22 6.33
CA ILE A 227 10.33 -16.30 7.33
C ILE A 227 9.00 -17.06 7.20
N HIS A 228 7.89 -16.35 7.08
CA HIS A 228 6.55 -16.93 6.99
C HIS A 228 6.24 -17.52 5.60
N THR A 229 6.84 -16.99 4.52
CA THR A 229 6.64 -17.52 3.16
C THR A 229 7.02 -19.00 3.01
N LYS A 230 7.97 -19.50 3.81
CA LYS A 230 8.35 -20.92 3.80
C LYS A 230 7.24 -21.85 4.32
N ALA A 231 6.34 -21.33 5.15
CA ALA A 231 5.27 -22.12 5.78
C ALA A 231 3.90 -21.92 5.07
N ALA A 232 3.62 -20.75 4.57
CA ALA A 232 2.26 -20.37 4.16
C ALA A 232 2.16 -19.56 2.84
N GLY A 233 3.24 -19.35 2.09
CA GLY A 233 3.20 -18.51 0.89
C GLY A 233 3.41 -17.00 1.21
N ALA A 234 2.76 -16.08 0.47
CA ALA A 234 2.95 -14.65 0.68
C ALA A 234 2.44 -14.19 2.06
N TYR A 235 3.23 -13.32 2.70
CA TYR A 235 2.91 -12.71 3.98
C TYR A 235 3.11 -11.20 3.88
N ALA A 236 2.16 -10.43 4.41
CA ALA A 236 2.30 -8.97 4.47
C ALA A 236 1.74 -8.41 5.78
N VAL A 237 2.41 -7.41 6.31
CA VAL A 237 1.97 -6.64 7.48
C VAL A 237 1.35 -5.34 6.99
N LEU A 238 0.18 -4.98 7.51
CA LEU A 238 -0.47 -3.72 7.21
C LEU A 238 0.22 -2.57 7.95
N SER A 239 0.62 -1.55 7.23
CA SER A 239 1.44 -0.46 7.77
C SER A 239 0.63 0.50 8.64
N ASN A 240 -0.57 0.86 8.20
CA ASN A 240 -1.44 1.82 8.87
C ASN A 240 -2.54 1.15 9.71
N VAL A 241 -2.73 -0.16 9.54
CA VAL A 241 -3.61 -1.00 10.36
C VAL A 241 -2.77 -2.06 11.09
N PRO A 242 -1.96 -1.64 12.10
CA PRO A 242 -1.02 -2.53 12.77
C PRO A 242 -1.75 -3.68 13.48
N ASN A 243 -1.05 -4.79 13.68
CA ASN A 243 -1.60 -6.03 14.24
C ASN A 243 -2.65 -6.74 13.37
N ILE A 244 -2.68 -6.44 12.08
CA ILE A 244 -3.36 -7.24 11.07
C ILE A 244 -2.32 -7.68 10.04
N VAL A 245 -2.34 -8.96 9.71
CA VAL A 245 -1.45 -9.58 8.73
C VAL A 245 -2.25 -10.29 7.66
N GLY A 246 -1.78 -10.18 6.43
CA GLY A 246 -2.30 -10.93 5.28
C GLY A 246 -1.41 -12.13 4.98
N ILE A 247 -1.99 -13.31 4.82
CA ILE A 247 -1.29 -14.56 4.58
C ILE A 247 -1.92 -15.27 3.39
N SER A 248 -1.08 -15.79 2.50
CA SER A 248 -1.48 -16.63 1.38
C SER A 248 -1.46 -18.10 1.80
N MET A 249 -2.58 -18.79 1.71
CA MET A 249 -2.76 -20.18 2.07
C MET A 249 -3.32 -20.98 0.90
N ARG A 250 -2.62 -22.02 0.49
CA ARG A 250 -3.05 -22.89 -0.61
C ARG A 250 -4.01 -23.96 -0.11
N VAL A 251 -5.09 -24.18 -0.85
CA VAL A 251 -6.03 -25.27 -0.60
C VAL A 251 -5.47 -26.58 -1.17
N ASP A 252 -5.24 -27.55 -0.31
CA ASP A 252 -4.88 -28.90 -0.71
C ASP A 252 -6.14 -29.77 -0.87
N SER A 253 -6.08 -30.77 -1.74
CA SER A 253 -7.16 -31.74 -1.96
C SER A 253 -7.50 -32.55 -0.70
N ALA A 254 -6.53 -32.72 0.21
CA ALA A 254 -6.70 -33.43 1.48
C ALA A 254 -7.33 -32.57 2.59
N HIS A 255 -7.45 -31.27 2.40
CA HIS A 255 -8.11 -30.41 3.39
C HIS A 255 -9.60 -30.76 3.49
N LYS A 256 -10.12 -30.80 4.71
CA LYS A 256 -11.54 -31.11 5.00
C LYS A 256 -12.51 -30.12 4.33
N PHE A 257 -12.07 -28.88 4.12
CA PHE A 257 -12.85 -27.82 3.48
C PHE A 257 -12.64 -27.74 1.95
N SER A 258 -11.81 -28.62 1.38
CA SER A 258 -11.65 -28.74 -0.08
C SER A 258 -12.97 -29.20 -0.72
N ASN A 259 -13.38 -28.58 -1.80
CA ASN A 259 -14.66 -28.77 -2.48
C ASN A 259 -15.91 -28.42 -1.62
N MET A 260 -15.73 -27.62 -0.56
CA MET A 260 -16.83 -27.09 0.24
C MET A 260 -17.10 -25.63 -0.07
N ARG A 261 -18.30 -25.15 0.23
CA ARG A 261 -18.62 -23.72 0.21
C ARG A 261 -17.90 -23.03 1.36
N ILE A 262 -17.57 -21.74 1.20
CA ILE A 262 -16.96 -20.94 2.28
C ILE A 262 -17.82 -20.97 3.53
N SER A 263 -19.17 -20.87 3.40
CA SER A 263 -20.14 -20.98 4.51
C SER A 263 -19.99 -22.26 5.33
N ASP A 264 -19.65 -23.36 4.67
CA ASP A 264 -19.64 -24.70 5.25
C ASP A 264 -18.22 -25.12 5.71
N ALA A 265 -17.19 -24.37 5.30
CA ALA A 265 -15.79 -24.66 5.56
C ALA A 265 -15.38 -24.45 7.04
N GLY A 266 -16.26 -23.90 7.88
CA GLY A 266 -16.04 -23.69 9.31
C GLY A 266 -14.88 -22.71 9.57
N PHE A 267 -14.77 -21.67 8.76
CA PHE A 267 -13.82 -20.58 9.01
C PHE A 267 -14.29 -19.72 10.19
N SER A 268 -13.33 -19.25 10.96
CA SER A 268 -13.59 -18.49 12.18
C SER A 268 -13.80 -17.01 11.89
N GLU A 269 -14.59 -16.32 12.72
CA GLU A 269 -14.88 -14.89 12.58
C GLU A 269 -13.64 -13.98 12.73
N TRP A 270 -12.57 -14.48 13.40
CA TRP A 270 -11.33 -13.74 13.57
C TRP A 270 -10.45 -13.68 12.30
N MET A 271 -10.89 -14.31 11.21
CA MET A 271 -10.20 -14.27 9.92
C MET A 271 -11.10 -13.77 8.80
N ARG A 272 -10.51 -13.11 7.82
CA ARG A 272 -11.22 -12.62 6.63
C ARG A 272 -10.50 -13.09 5.37
N ILE A 273 -11.17 -13.85 4.52
CA ILE A 273 -10.68 -14.15 3.19
C ILE A 273 -10.87 -12.90 2.34
N ALA A 274 -9.78 -12.35 1.80
CA ALA A 274 -9.80 -11.18 0.94
C ALA A 274 -9.96 -11.55 -0.53
N PHE A 275 -9.23 -12.59 -0.96
CA PHE A 275 -9.25 -13.09 -2.34
C PHE A 275 -9.20 -14.60 -2.35
N ILE A 276 -9.81 -15.18 -3.38
CA ILE A 276 -9.59 -16.56 -3.81
C ILE A 276 -8.89 -16.45 -5.16
N GLN A 277 -7.59 -16.71 -5.20
CA GLN A 277 -6.81 -16.70 -6.43
C GLN A 277 -6.86 -18.11 -7.02
N ARG A 278 -7.46 -18.24 -8.19
CA ARG A 278 -7.67 -19.50 -8.89
C ARG A 278 -6.96 -19.49 -10.21
N ARG A 279 -6.32 -20.60 -10.55
CA ARG A 279 -5.73 -20.78 -11.86
C ARG A 279 -6.82 -21.22 -12.85
N THR A 280 -6.95 -20.52 -13.94
CA THR A 280 -7.89 -20.84 -15.02
C THR A 280 -7.33 -21.95 -15.93
N VAL A 281 -8.16 -22.50 -16.81
CA VAL A 281 -7.77 -23.59 -17.73
C VAL A 281 -6.68 -23.18 -18.70
N ASP A 282 -6.64 -21.92 -19.10
CA ASP A 282 -5.62 -21.33 -19.97
C ASP A 282 -4.32 -20.97 -19.23
N GLY A 283 -4.26 -21.24 -17.92
CA GLY A 283 -3.08 -21.03 -17.08
C GLY A 283 -2.94 -19.62 -16.51
N THR A 284 -3.87 -18.70 -16.80
CA THR A 284 -3.92 -17.37 -16.18
C THR A 284 -4.48 -17.45 -14.75
N TRP A 285 -4.34 -16.37 -13.98
CA TRP A 285 -4.88 -16.29 -12.63
C TRP A 285 -6.11 -15.39 -12.61
N GLU A 286 -7.14 -15.85 -11.94
CA GLU A 286 -8.35 -15.10 -11.66
C GLU A 286 -8.48 -14.81 -10.17
N ASN A 287 -8.82 -13.57 -9.81
CA ASN A 287 -9.14 -13.18 -8.43
C ASN A 287 -10.64 -13.20 -8.24
N LEU A 288 -11.11 -14.18 -7.50
CA LEU A 288 -12.52 -14.29 -7.16
C LEU A 288 -12.81 -13.58 -5.83
N ARG A 289 -13.89 -12.82 -5.80
CA ARG A 289 -14.40 -12.25 -4.55
C ARG A 289 -14.94 -13.39 -3.69
N PRO A 290 -14.53 -13.49 -2.41
CA PRO A 290 -15.09 -14.47 -1.49
C PRO A 290 -16.56 -14.16 -1.22
N ALA A 291 -17.41 -15.16 -1.39
CA ALA A 291 -18.82 -15.12 -1.06
C ALA A 291 -19.23 -16.44 -0.39
N PRO A 292 -20.22 -16.45 0.51
CA PRO A 292 -20.60 -17.64 1.28
C PRO A 292 -20.82 -18.89 0.42
N GLU A 293 -21.40 -18.74 -0.76
CA GLU A 293 -21.73 -19.80 -1.70
C GLU A 293 -20.57 -20.27 -2.60
N LYS A 294 -19.43 -19.54 -2.59
CA LYS A 294 -18.26 -19.91 -3.39
C LYS A 294 -17.65 -21.22 -2.90
N LEU A 295 -17.38 -22.14 -3.85
CA LEU A 295 -16.65 -23.38 -3.60
C LEU A 295 -15.15 -23.09 -3.55
N LEU A 296 -14.50 -23.67 -2.56
CA LEU A 296 -13.04 -23.74 -2.46
C LEU A 296 -12.56 -24.98 -3.20
N LEU A 297 -11.74 -24.80 -4.22
CA LEU A 297 -11.21 -25.91 -5.01
C LEU A 297 -9.76 -26.20 -4.61
N PRO A 298 -9.28 -27.45 -4.83
CA PRO A 298 -7.86 -27.74 -4.76
C PRO A 298 -7.07 -26.75 -5.62
N GLU A 299 -5.89 -26.35 -5.15
CA GLU A 299 -4.99 -25.40 -5.80
C GLU A 299 -5.42 -23.92 -5.68
N ASP A 300 -6.62 -23.62 -5.14
CA ASP A 300 -6.97 -22.24 -4.83
C ASP A 300 -5.97 -21.67 -3.82
N ASN A 301 -5.56 -20.43 -4.05
CA ASN A 301 -4.73 -19.67 -3.14
C ASN A 301 -5.60 -18.64 -2.42
N LEU A 302 -5.79 -18.80 -1.10
CA LEU A 302 -6.60 -17.92 -0.28
C LEU A 302 -5.74 -16.84 0.33
N ILE A 303 -6.04 -15.59 0.08
CA ILE A 303 -5.42 -14.48 0.80
C ILE A 303 -6.30 -14.16 2.02
N ILE A 304 -5.75 -14.41 3.20
CA ILE A 304 -6.49 -14.36 4.47
C ILE A 304 -5.88 -13.29 5.37
N PHE A 305 -6.73 -12.45 5.96
CA PHE A 305 -6.33 -11.46 6.95
C PHE A 305 -6.75 -11.88 8.34
N THR A 306 -5.84 -11.71 9.30
CA THR A 306 -6.02 -12.07 10.70
C THR A 306 -5.05 -11.30 11.61
N SER A 307 -5.21 -11.44 12.93
CA SER A 307 -4.22 -10.94 13.89
C SER A 307 -3.00 -11.86 13.99
N PRO A 308 -1.79 -11.34 14.29
CA PRO A 308 -0.56 -12.13 14.35
C PRO A 308 -0.61 -13.31 15.33
N ASP A 309 -1.31 -13.16 16.46
CA ASP A 309 -1.49 -14.20 17.47
C ASP A 309 -2.31 -15.40 16.97
N LYS A 310 -3.10 -15.22 15.91
CA LYS A 310 -3.92 -16.25 15.27
C LYS A 310 -3.25 -16.96 14.09
N VAL A 311 -2.09 -16.48 13.65
CA VAL A 311 -1.37 -17.07 12.51
C VAL A 311 -1.08 -18.54 12.71
N ALA A 312 -0.56 -18.93 13.88
CA ALA A 312 -0.27 -20.34 14.17
C ALA A 312 -1.52 -21.24 14.22
N GLU A 313 -2.68 -20.69 14.58
CA GLU A 313 -3.96 -21.39 14.53
C GLU A 313 -4.44 -21.55 13.08
N LEU A 314 -4.27 -20.51 12.26
CA LEU A 314 -4.56 -20.54 10.83
C LEU A 314 -3.68 -21.58 10.11
N GLU A 315 -2.37 -21.56 10.33
CA GLU A 315 -1.44 -22.52 9.74
C GLU A 315 -1.79 -23.97 10.09
N ARG A 316 -2.21 -24.23 11.35
CA ARG A 316 -2.66 -25.57 11.76
C ARG A 316 -3.91 -26.03 11.01
N LYS A 317 -4.82 -25.12 10.66
CA LYS A 317 -6.02 -25.42 9.89
C LYS A 317 -5.71 -25.82 8.44
N PHE A 318 -4.58 -25.32 7.91
CA PHE A 318 -4.06 -25.61 6.56
C PHE A 318 -2.90 -26.63 6.56
N LYS A 319 -2.67 -27.32 7.66
CA LYS A 319 -1.78 -28.50 7.67
C LYS A 319 -2.60 -29.73 7.29
N VAL A 320 -2.08 -30.48 6.32
CA VAL A 320 -2.58 -31.79 5.90
C VAL A 320 -2.08 -32.88 6.86
#